data_88971780321a0959d7e89268b0963178
#
_entry.id   88971780321a0959d7e89268b0963178
#
_cell.length_a   1.000
_cell.length_b   1.000
_cell.length_c   1.000
_cell.angle_alpha   90.00
_cell.angle_beta   90.00
_cell.angle_gamma   90.00
#
_symmetry.space_group_name_H-M   'P 1'
#
loop_
_entity.id
_entity.type
_entity.pdbx_description
1 polymer ?
#
loop_
_entity_poly.entity_id
_entity_poly.type
_entity_poly.pdbx_seq_one_letter_code
_entity_poly.pdbx_strand_id
1 'polypeptide(L)'
;HRVDRRQRQMCIRDSPLPMLSYLNDHYGFSPSHIEKIPCYITHTNMHTHEIIESSKDKSPLFNGKIKSVGPRYCPSIEDKVYRFSDKSSHQVFLEPETSDNLEIYPNGLSTSLPLEVQEEFLQTISGLERCEITQPGYAIEYSYFDPRGLKSSLETNNIDCLFFAGQINGTTGYEEAAAQGIIAGINAARKSQGKS
;
A
#
# COMPACT_ATOMS: atom_id res chain seq x y z
N HIS A 1 -17.56 -2.75 10.55
CA HIS A 1 -16.32 -2.95 11.34
C HIS A 1 -15.02 -2.56 10.61
N ARG A 2 -14.95 -2.61 9.27
CA ARG A 2 -13.79 -2.15 8.49
C ARG A 2 -13.76 -0.63 8.27
N VAL A 3 -14.92 -0.01 8.16
CA VAL A 3 -15.07 1.46 8.06
C VAL A 3 -14.52 2.14 9.32
N ASP A 4 -14.77 1.54 10.47
CA ASP A 4 -14.36 2.01 11.79
C ASP A 4 -12.85 2.14 11.98
N ARG A 5 -12.03 1.24 11.39
CA ARG A 5 -10.56 1.33 11.50
C ARG A 5 -9.98 2.47 10.66
N ARG A 6 -10.53 2.72 9.46
CA ARG A 6 -10.07 3.83 8.61
C ARG A 6 -10.55 5.17 9.15
N GLN A 7 -11.77 5.22 9.66
CA GLN A 7 -12.30 6.40 10.34
C GLN A 7 -11.53 6.69 11.64
N ARG A 8 -11.11 5.67 12.39
CA ARG A 8 -10.20 5.83 13.52
C ARG A 8 -8.83 6.35 13.10
N GLN A 9 -8.26 5.90 11.98
CA GLN A 9 -7.01 6.44 11.48
C GLN A 9 -7.13 7.93 11.07
N MET A 10 -8.25 8.34 10.51
CA MET A 10 -8.52 9.75 10.21
C MET A 10 -8.75 10.57 11.47
N CYS A 11 -9.53 10.08 12.42
CA CYS A 11 -9.72 10.73 13.73
C CYS A 11 -8.41 10.83 14.51
N ILE A 12 -7.50 9.87 14.34
CA ILE A 12 -6.15 9.91 14.94
C ILE A 12 -5.27 10.94 14.24
N ARG A 13 -5.43 11.18 12.93
CA ARG A 13 -4.71 12.25 12.22
C ARG A 13 -5.21 13.65 12.58
N ASP A 14 -6.49 13.80 12.90
CA ASP A 14 -7.08 15.07 13.34
C ASP A 14 -6.94 15.32 14.85
N SER A 15 -6.70 14.30 15.64
CA SER A 15 -6.40 14.42 17.05
C SER A 15 -4.91 14.71 17.25
N PRO A 16 -4.51 15.48 18.31
CA PRO A 16 -3.13 15.41 18.75
C PRO A 16 -2.86 13.95 19.12
N LEU A 17 -2.13 13.25 18.23
CA LEU A 17 -1.71 11.87 18.45
C LEU A 17 -1.13 11.80 19.85
N PRO A 18 -1.67 10.97 20.77
CA PRO A 18 -0.84 10.41 21.78
C PRO A 18 0.15 9.50 21.02
N MET A 19 1.20 10.11 20.47
CA MET A 19 2.39 9.36 20.10
C MET A 19 2.68 8.49 21.28
N LEU A 20 2.82 7.19 21.06
CA LEU A 20 3.18 6.18 22.01
C LEU A 20 3.52 6.85 23.34
N SER A 21 2.61 6.91 24.28
CA SER A 21 2.72 7.67 25.54
C SER A 21 4.07 7.43 26.22
N TYR A 22 4.60 6.23 26.04
CA TYR A 22 5.91 5.76 26.41
C TYR A 22 7.08 6.59 25.84
N LEU A 23 7.08 6.93 24.55
CA LEU A 23 8.14 7.77 23.95
C LEU A 23 8.02 9.22 24.38
N ASN A 24 6.80 9.69 24.61
CA ASN A 24 6.52 11.03 25.10
C ASN A 24 7.04 11.21 26.54
N ASP A 25 6.80 10.23 27.41
CA ASP A 25 7.18 10.25 28.81
C ASP A 25 8.70 10.12 29.01
N HIS A 26 9.38 9.35 28.15
CA HIS A 26 10.82 9.10 28.30
C HIS A 26 11.73 10.08 27.53
N TYR A 27 11.28 10.58 26.38
CA TYR A 27 12.12 11.39 25.48
C TYR A 27 11.65 12.83 25.35
N GLY A 28 10.59 13.24 26.04
CA GLY A 28 10.06 14.60 25.99
C GLY A 28 9.59 15.02 24.60
N PHE A 29 9.18 14.03 23.77
CA PHE A 29 8.72 14.29 22.42
C PHE A 29 7.33 14.92 22.48
N SER A 30 7.24 16.22 22.26
CA SER A 30 5.95 16.92 22.24
C SER A 30 5.41 16.98 20.82
N PRO A 31 4.22 16.44 20.53
CA PRO A 31 3.58 16.55 19.23
C PRO A 31 3.14 17.99 18.88
N SER A 32 3.29 18.94 19.81
CA SER A 32 2.94 20.34 19.60
C SER A 32 3.79 21.06 18.53
N HIS A 33 4.90 20.46 18.08
CA HIS A 33 5.78 21.00 17.05
C HIS A 33 5.50 20.45 15.64
N ILE A 34 4.56 19.50 15.51
CA ILE A 34 4.22 18.93 14.21
C ILE A 34 3.09 19.75 13.61
N GLU A 35 3.38 20.44 12.53
CA GLU A 35 2.36 21.08 11.71
C GLU A 35 1.41 20.04 11.16
N LYS A 36 0.11 20.20 11.40
CA LYS A 36 -0.91 19.29 10.91
C LYS A 36 -1.29 19.68 9.49
N ILE A 37 -0.98 18.82 8.54
CA ILE A 37 -1.42 18.95 7.17
C ILE A 37 -2.74 18.19 7.01
N PRO A 38 -3.84 18.86 6.61
CA PRO A 38 -5.12 18.18 6.44
C PRO A 38 -5.10 17.28 5.21
N CYS A 39 -5.74 16.11 5.30
CA CYS A 39 -6.10 15.28 4.15
C CYS A 39 -7.52 15.63 3.71
N TYR A 40 -7.76 15.56 2.42
CA TYR A 40 -9.08 15.82 1.83
C TYR A 40 -9.74 14.51 1.41
N ILE A 41 -11.07 14.50 1.34
CA ILE A 41 -11.84 13.35 0.91
C ILE A 41 -12.63 13.72 -0.33
N THR A 42 -12.54 12.86 -1.33
CA THR A 42 -13.38 12.89 -2.52
C THR A 42 -13.90 11.48 -2.81
N HIS A 43 -14.63 11.31 -3.90
CA HIS A 43 -15.24 10.05 -4.26
C HIS A 43 -15.19 9.85 -5.77
N THR A 44 -15.07 8.61 -6.21
CA THR A 44 -15.41 8.23 -7.58
C THR A 44 -16.90 8.40 -7.83
N ASN A 45 -17.30 8.41 -9.08
CA ASN A 45 -18.70 8.51 -9.51
C ASN A 45 -19.00 7.49 -10.61
N MET A 46 -20.23 7.45 -11.09
CA MET A 46 -20.66 6.50 -12.12
C MET A 46 -19.86 6.65 -13.41
N HIS A 47 -19.55 7.89 -13.83
CA HIS A 47 -18.75 8.12 -15.04
C HIS A 47 -17.32 7.62 -14.87
N THR A 48 -16.73 7.81 -13.70
CA THR A 48 -15.44 7.19 -13.33
C THR A 48 -15.50 5.66 -13.49
N HIS A 49 -16.57 5.04 -12.99
CA HIS A 49 -16.75 3.58 -13.06
C HIS A 49 -16.92 3.08 -14.49
N GLU A 50 -17.68 3.78 -15.33
CA GLU A 50 -17.88 3.44 -16.76
C GLU A 50 -16.56 3.42 -17.52
N ILE A 51 -15.68 4.41 -17.32
CA ILE A 51 -14.36 4.47 -17.94
C ILE A 51 -13.50 3.26 -17.51
N ILE A 52 -13.49 2.97 -16.21
CA ILE A 52 -12.72 1.86 -15.64
C ILE A 52 -13.24 0.51 -16.18
N GLU A 53 -14.55 0.30 -16.19
CA GLU A 53 -15.17 -0.93 -16.66
C GLU A 53 -14.92 -1.17 -18.16
N SER A 54 -15.05 -0.13 -18.98
CA SER A 54 -14.78 -0.21 -20.42
C SER A 54 -13.31 -0.50 -20.75
N SER A 55 -12.41 -0.21 -19.83
CA SER A 55 -10.96 -0.41 -19.97
C SER A 55 -10.43 -1.67 -19.27
N LYS A 56 -11.31 -2.51 -18.74
CA LYS A 56 -10.94 -3.71 -17.96
C LYS A 56 -9.91 -4.61 -18.68
N ASP A 57 -10.10 -4.85 -19.96
CA ASP A 57 -9.23 -5.74 -20.73
C ASP A 57 -7.80 -5.18 -20.91
N LYS A 58 -7.62 -3.90 -20.66
CA LYS A 58 -6.30 -3.24 -20.68
C LYS A 58 -5.51 -3.47 -19.39
N SER A 59 -6.18 -3.85 -18.29
CA SER A 59 -5.51 -4.08 -17.00
C SER A 59 -4.74 -5.40 -17.02
N PRO A 60 -3.44 -5.41 -16.62
CA PRO A 60 -2.64 -6.62 -16.45
C PRO A 60 -3.23 -7.62 -15.45
N LEU A 61 -4.02 -7.15 -14.50
CA LEU A 61 -4.69 -7.99 -13.51
C LEU A 61 -5.80 -8.84 -14.12
N PHE A 62 -6.50 -8.32 -15.13
CA PHE A 62 -7.65 -9.01 -15.77
C PHE A 62 -7.29 -9.69 -17.09
N ASN A 63 -6.25 -9.25 -17.78
CA ASN A 63 -5.84 -9.86 -19.05
C ASN A 63 -4.91 -11.08 -18.89
N GLY A 64 -4.65 -11.53 -17.66
CA GLY A 64 -3.87 -12.73 -17.35
C GLY A 64 -2.36 -12.57 -17.47
N LYS A 65 -1.85 -11.35 -17.65
CA LYS A 65 -0.39 -11.09 -17.60
C LYS A 65 0.18 -11.31 -16.20
N ILE A 66 -0.55 -10.89 -15.15
CA ILE A 66 -0.18 -11.14 -13.77
C ILE A 66 -0.87 -12.41 -13.30
N LYS A 67 -0.08 -13.39 -12.87
CA LYS A 67 -0.55 -14.70 -12.39
C LYS A 67 -0.34 -14.89 -10.89
N SER A 68 0.49 -14.07 -10.27
CA SER A 68 0.79 -14.17 -8.85
C SER A 68 -0.35 -13.62 -7.99
N VAL A 69 -0.52 -14.22 -6.81
CA VAL A 69 -1.46 -13.72 -5.80
C VAL A 69 -0.65 -12.87 -4.83
N GLY A 70 -1.03 -11.59 -4.70
CA GLY A 70 -0.39 -10.69 -3.74
C GLY A 70 -0.62 -11.15 -2.28
N PRO A 71 0.35 -10.99 -1.40
CA PRO A 71 0.26 -11.39 0.01
C PRO A 71 -0.76 -10.54 0.79
N ARG A 72 -1.10 -9.36 0.30
CA ARG A 72 -2.09 -8.45 0.89
C ARG A 72 -3.31 -8.32 0.00
N TYR A 73 -4.47 -8.26 0.64
CA TYR A 73 -5.68 -7.81 -0.03
C TYR A 73 -5.67 -6.27 -0.09
N CYS A 74 -5.11 -5.73 -1.17
CA CYS A 74 -5.13 -4.31 -1.49
C CYS A 74 -5.77 -4.15 -2.87
N PRO A 75 -7.12 -4.10 -2.94
CA PRO A 75 -7.81 -4.06 -4.22
C PRO A 75 -7.50 -2.75 -4.96
N SER A 76 -7.17 -2.87 -6.24
CA SER A 76 -7.10 -1.73 -7.15
C SER A 76 -8.48 -1.09 -7.32
N ILE A 77 -8.53 0.09 -7.91
CA ILE A 77 -9.82 0.73 -8.18
C ILE A 77 -10.66 -0.09 -9.16
N GLU A 78 -10.03 -0.69 -10.18
CA GLU A 78 -10.72 -1.56 -11.11
C GLU A 78 -11.27 -2.83 -10.42
N ASP A 79 -10.55 -3.40 -9.44
CA ASP A 79 -11.03 -4.52 -8.65
C ASP A 79 -12.22 -4.13 -7.75
N LYS A 80 -12.19 -2.91 -7.17
CA LYS A 80 -13.30 -2.38 -6.38
C LYS A 80 -14.56 -2.16 -7.22
N VAL A 81 -14.41 -1.51 -8.36
CA VAL A 81 -15.52 -1.23 -9.30
C VAL A 81 -16.15 -2.54 -9.75
N TYR A 82 -15.34 -3.53 -10.09
CA TYR A 82 -15.84 -4.83 -10.54
C TYR A 82 -16.53 -5.65 -9.43
N ARG A 83 -15.89 -5.75 -8.25
CA ARG A 83 -16.41 -6.59 -7.15
C ARG A 83 -17.57 -5.96 -6.41
N PHE A 84 -17.66 -4.65 -6.43
CA PHE A 84 -18.71 -3.88 -5.74
C PHE A 84 -19.49 -3.02 -6.74
N SER A 85 -19.92 -3.64 -7.82
CA SER A 85 -20.65 -2.99 -8.91
C SER A 85 -22.01 -2.40 -8.49
N ASP A 86 -22.52 -2.82 -7.31
CA ASP A 86 -23.69 -2.21 -6.67
C ASP A 86 -23.40 -0.83 -6.05
N LYS A 87 -22.12 -0.43 -5.94
CA LYS A 87 -21.73 0.86 -5.39
C LYS A 87 -21.58 1.90 -6.49
N SER A 88 -22.25 3.02 -6.31
CA SER A 88 -22.18 4.18 -7.23
C SER A 88 -20.92 5.03 -7.01
N SER A 89 -20.19 4.81 -5.91
CA SER A 89 -18.98 5.57 -5.58
C SER A 89 -18.08 4.82 -4.62
N HIS A 90 -16.78 5.11 -4.70
CA HIS A 90 -15.75 4.68 -3.76
C HIS A 90 -15.03 5.90 -3.19
N GLN A 91 -14.74 5.85 -1.90
CA GLN A 91 -14.04 6.92 -1.20
C GLN A 91 -12.58 6.98 -1.62
N VAL A 92 -12.08 8.21 -1.79
CA VAL A 92 -10.70 8.54 -2.13
C VAL A 92 -10.17 9.55 -1.12
N PHE A 93 -9.00 9.28 -0.56
CA PHE A 93 -8.31 10.22 0.32
C PHE A 93 -7.22 10.93 -0.47
N LEU A 94 -7.22 12.24 -0.47
CA LEU A 94 -6.20 13.06 -1.06
C LEU A 94 -5.20 13.43 0.05
N GLU A 95 -4.07 12.75 0.04
CA GLU A 95 -3.04 12.86 1.08
C GLU A 95 -1.86 13.66 0.53
N PRO A 96 -1.59 14.88 1.04
CA PRO A 96 -0.41 15.63 0.65
C PRO A 96 0.87 14.86 0.99
N GLU A 97 1.77 14.71 0.01
CA GLU A 97 3.09 14.09 0.22
C GLU A 97 4.15 15.13 0.57
N THR A 98 3.90 16.39 0.22
CA THR A 98 4.81 17.50 0.49
C THR A 98 4.12 18.60 1.30
N SER A 99 4.88 19.35 2.08
CA SER A 99 4.35 20.43 2.92
C SER A 99 3.76 21.63 2.14
N ASP A 100 4.13 21.78 0.88
CA ASP A 100 3.60 22.78 -0.03
C ASP A 100 2.31 22.37 -0.75
N ASN A 101 1.84 21.14 -0.51
CA ASN A 101 0.65 20.54 -1.12
C ASN A 101 0.71 20.46 -2.66
N LEU A 102 1.89 20.44 -3.26
CA LEU A 102 2.04 20.32 -4.71
C LEU A 102 1.86 18.89 -5.19
N GLU A 103 2.28 17.92 -4.38
CA GLU A 103 2.12 16.50 -4.66
C GLU A 103 1.10 15.87 -3.73
N ILE A 104 0.12 15.18 -4.32
CA ILE A 104 -1.00 14.56 -3.63
C ILE A 104 -1.02 13.06 -3.97
N TYR A 105 -1.04 12.23 -2.95
CA TYR A 105 -1.28 10.81 -3.11
C TYR A 105 -2.78 10.49 -3.02
N PRO A 106 -3.41 9.99 -4.09
CA PRO A 106 -4.83 9.67 -4.09
C PRO A 106 -5.05 8.26 -3.53
N ASN A 107 -5.06 8.12 -2.21
CA ASN A 107 -5.25 6.85 -1.54
C ASN A 107 -6.65 6.28 -1.83
N GLY A 108 -6.66 5.08 -2.37
CA GLY A 108 -7.88 4.39 -2.78
C GLY A 108 -8.05 4.25 -4.29
N LEU A 109 -7.17 4.86 -5.09
CA LEU A 109 -7.14 4.80 -6.55
C LEU A 109 -5.97 3.99 -7.12
N SER A 110 -5.36 3.10 -6.32
CA SER A 110 -4.34 2.18 -6.85
C SER A 110 -4.86 1.48 -8.11
N THR A 111 -4.08 1.51 -9.18
CA THR A 111 -4.51 0.99 -10.48
C THR A 111 -3.35 0.43 -11.28
N SER A 112 -3.65 -0.51 -12.18
CA SER A 112 -2.72 -1.04 -13.18
C SER A 112 -3.15 -0.72 -14.61
N LEU A 113 -4.18 0.10 -14.78
CA LEU A 113 -4.65 0.56 -16.07
C LEU A 113 -3.59 1.42 -16.79
N PRO A 114 -3.59 1.49 -18.12
CA PRO A 114 -2.69 2.38 -18.86
C PRO A 114 -2.84 3.85 -18.48
N LEU A 115 -1.77 4.63 -18.67
CA LEU A 115 -1.72 6.04 -18.27
C LEU A 115 -2.88 6.87 -18.83
N GLU A 116 -3.20 6.70 -20.10
CA GLU A 116 -4.29 7.42 -20.77
C GLU A 116 -5.65 7.17 -20.10
N VAL A 117 -5.87 5.97 -19.58
CA VAL A 117 -7.09 5.62 -18.84
C VAL A 117 -7.07 6.23 -17.44
N GLN A 118 -5.89 6.26 -16.81
CA GLN A 118 -5.71 6.89 -15.51
C GLN A 118 -6.02 8.40 -15.58
N GLU A 119 -5.52 9.09 -16.60
CA GLU A 119 -5.81 10.51 -16.84
C GLU A 119 -7.31 10.74 -17.07
N GLU A 120 -7.93 9.90 -17.91
CA GLU A 120 -9.34 10.01 -18.24
C GLU A 120 -10.24 9.84 -17.01
N PHE A 121 -10.06 8.80 -16.21
CA PHE A 121 -10.92 8.59 -15.05
C PHE A 121 -10.63 9.55 -13.89
N LEU A 122 -9.39 9.99 -13.70
CA LEU A 122 -9.04 10.96 -12.66
C LEU A 122 -9.75 12.29 -12.88
N GLN A 123 -9.82 12.78 -14.12
CA GLN A 123 -10.48 14.03 -14.46
C GLN A 123 -12.00 14.03 -14.22
N THR A 124 -12.61 12.86 -14.03
CA THR A 124 -14.02 12.73 -13.65
C THR A 124 -14.28 12.89 -12.15
N ILE A 125 -13.23 12.89 -11.34
CA ILE A 125 -13.32 12.93 -9.87
C ILE A 125 -13.29 14.38 -9.41
N SER A 126 -14.26 14.75 -8.56
CA SER A 126 -14.33 16.11 -8.02
C SER A 126 -13.04 16.50 -7.28
N GLY A 127 -12.47 17.64 -7.68
CA GLY A 127 -11.21 18.16 -7.16
C GLY A 127 -9.96 17.69 -7.92
N LEU A 128 -10.10 16.74 -8.86
CA LEU A 128 -9.01 16.23 -9.69
C LEU A 128 -9.14 16.55 -11.18
N GLU A 129 -10.10 17.41 -11.55
CA GLU A 129 -10.45 17.70 -12.95
C GLU A 129 -9.30 18.30 -13.77
N ARG A 130 -8.32 18.88 -13.10
CA ARG A 130 -7.14 19.54 -13.71
C ARG A 130 -5.83 19.04 -13.15
N CYS A 131 -5.82 17.84 -12.54
CA CYS A 131 -4.60 17.26 -12.02
C CYS A 131 -3.70 16.74 -13.17
N GLU A 132 -2.41 16.75 -12.92
CA GLU A 132 -1.40 16.09 -13.76
C GLU A 132 -0.87 14.88 -13.00
N ILE A 133 -0.65 13.77 -13.68
CA ILE A 133 -0.07 12.56 -13.09
C ILE A 133 1.45 12.70 -13.11
N THR A 134 2.08 12.89 -11.95
CA THR A 134 3.54 12.90 -11.81
C THR A 134 4.12 11.49 -11.81
N GLN A 135 3.42 10.55 -11.18
CA GLN A 135 3.79 9.15 -11.09
C GLN A 135 2.57 8.27 -11.43
N PRO A 136 2.54 7.61 -12.60
CA PRO A 136 1.45 6.70 -12.93
C PRO A 136 1.35 5.53 -11.96
N GLY A 137 0.13 5.08 -11.71
CA GLY A 137 -0.11 3.79 -11.09
C GLY A 137 0.45 2.65 -11.94
N TYR A 138 0.93 1.59 -11.31
CA TYR A 138 1.57 0.46 -11.97
C TYR A 138 1.18 -0.87 -11.35
N ALA A 139 1.26 -1.92 -12.15
CA ALA A 139 1.03 -3.28 -11.67
C ALA A 139 2.27 -3.81 -10.93
N ILE A 140 2.03 -4.53 -9.85
CA ILE A 140 3.07 -5.23 -9.11
C ILE A 140 2.82 -6.74 -9.21
N GLU A 141 3.81 -7.49 -9.63
CA GLU A 141 3.83 -8.93 -9.53
C GLU A 141 4.74 -9.36 -8.40
N TYR A 142 4.22 -10.22 -7.52
CA TYR A 142 4.93 -10.66 -6.33
C TYR A 142 5.53 -12.05 -6.54
N SER A 143 6.81 -12.20 -6.19
CA SER A 143 7.41 -13.52 -6.04
C SER A 143 7.12 -14.06 -4.65
N TYR A 144 6.67 -15.31 -4.60
CA TYR A 144 6.39 -16.03 -3.37
C TYR A 144 7.11 -17.37 -3.35
N PHE A 145 7.78 -17.65 -2.25
CA PHE A 145 8.39 -18.94 -1.97
C PHE A 145 7.79 -19.50 -0.69
N ASP A 146 7.48 -20.80 -0.71
CA ASP A 146 6.89 -21.48 0.42
C ASP A 146 7.84 -21.44 1.63
N PRO A 147 7.46 -20.81 2.74
CA PRO A 147 8.32 -20.67 3.92
C PRO A 147 8.66 -22.01 4.60
N ARG A 148 7.95 -23.10 4.28
CA ARG A 148 8.32 -24.45 4.74
C ARG A 148 9.66 -24.91 4.15
N GLY A 149 10.12 -24.28 3.08
CA GLY A 149 11.45 -24.49 2.50
C GLY A 149 12.58 -23.78 3.25
N LEU A 150 12.31 -23.14 4.40
CA LEU A 150 13.28 -22.42 5.20
C LEU A 150 13.61 -23.15 6.50
N LYS A 151 14.85 -22.98 6.95
CA LYS A 151 15.27 -23.31 8.32
C LYS A 151 14.70 -22.25 9.29
N SER A 152 14.71 -22.53 10.59
CA SER A 152 14.33 -21.56 11.63
C SER A 152 15.19 -20.29 11.63
N SER A 153 16.37 -20.35 11.03
CA SER A 153 17.26 -19.21 10.79
C SER A 153 16.85 -18.33 9.63
N LEU A 154 15.79 -18.67 8.89
CA LEU A 154 15.35 -18.09 7.61
C LEU A 154 16.31 -18.37 6.44
N GLU A 155 17.28 -19.25 6.61
CA GLU A 155 18.10 -19.78 5.54
C GLU A 155 17.32 -20.80 4.73
N THR A 156 17.49 -20.83 3.41
CA THR A 156 16.84 -21.84 2.56
C THR A 156 17.42 -23.24 2.82
N ASN A 157 16.56 -24.26 2.70
CA ASN A 157 17.00 -25.66 2.86
C ASN A 157 17.87 -26.15 1.68
N ASN A 158 17.69 -25.54 0.50
CA ASN A 158 18.28 -26.03 -0.75
C ASN A 158 19.56 -25.30 -1.17
N ILE A 159 19.75 -24.07 -0.68
CA ILE A 159 20.91 -23.25 -1.06
C ILE A 159 21.54 -22.68 0.21
N ASP A 160 22.77 -23.06 0.46
CA ASP A 160 23.51 -22.56 1.61
C ASP A 160 23.79 -21.06 1.50
N CYS A 161 23.75 -20.39 2.63
CA CYS A 161 23.99 -18.95 2.77
C CYS A 161 22.97 -18.05 2.04
N LEU A 162 21.85 -18.60 1.57
CA LEU A 162 20.74 -17.83 1.02
C LEU A 162 19.63 -17.72 2.06
N PHE A 163 19.30 -16.48 2.44
CA PHE A 163 18.27 -16.17 3.42
C PHE A 163 17.12 -15.40 2.76
N PHE A 164 15.90 -15.77 3.12
CA PHE A 164 14.71 -15.05 2.66
C PHE A 164 14.03 -14.35 3.83
N ALA A 165 13.55 -13.13 3.58
CA ALA A 165 12.84 -12.34 4.58
C ALA A 165 11.75 -11.47 3.94
N GLY A 166 10.68 -11.25 4.65
CA GLY A 166 9.62 -10.34 4.24
C GLY A 166 8.64 -10.95 3.26
N GLN A 167 8.23 -10.17 2.30
CA GLN A 167 7.12 -10.48 1.40
C GLN A 167 7.34 -11.76 0.57
N ILE A 168 8.57 -12.07 0.22
CA ILE A 168 8.92 -13.32 -0.47
C ILE A 168 8.52 -14.59 0.31
N ASN A 169 8.41 -14.47 1.64
CA ASN A 169 7.94 -15.52 2.55
C ASN A 169 6.43 -15.40 2.88
N GLY A 170 5.72 -14.49 2.23
CA GLY A 170 4.29 -14.29 2.42
C GLY A 170 3.91 -13.42 3.61
N THR A 171 4.83 -12.59 4.16
CA THR A 171 4.42 -11.57 5.15
C THR A 171 3.43 -10.59 4.54
N THR A 172 2.46 -10.17 5.33
CA THR A 172 1.40 -9.26 4.89
C THR A 172 1.54 -7.84 5.41
N GLY A 173 2.40 -7.61 6.42
CA GLY A 173 2.68 -6.35 7.05
C GLY A 173 4.13 -5.90 6.93
N TYR A 174 4.38 -4.62 7.18
CA TYR A 174 5.72 -4.05 7.18
C TYR A 174 6.51 -4.49 8.41
N GLU A 175 5.83 -4.58 9.55
CA GLU A 175 6.43 -4.89 10.84
C GLU A 175 6.99 -6.32 10.86
N GLU A 176 6.22 -7.30 10.40
CA GLU A 176 6.68 -8.68 10.32
C GLU A 176 7.76 -8.88 9.25
N ALA A 177 7.70 -8.11 8.15
CA ALA A 177 8.75 -8.10 7.14
C ALA A 177 10.07 -7.56 7.71
N ALA A 178 10.00 -6.46 8.46
CA ALA A 178 11.15 -5.88 9.15
C ALA A 178 11.73 -6.84 10.21
N ALA A 179 10.88 -7.49 10.99
CA ALA A 179 11.29 -8.48 11.99
C ALA A 179 12.03 -9.65 11.34
N GLN A 180 11.49 -10.21 10.25
CA GLN A 180 12.18 -11.26 9.50
C GLN A 180 13.51 -10.75 8.91
N GLY A 181 13.56 -9.53 8.39
CA GLY A 181 14.78 -8.93 7.85
C GLY A 181 15.90 -8.84 8.88
N ILE A 182 15.58 -8.40 10.11
CA ILE A 182 16.53 -8.33 11.21
C ILE A 182 17.05 -9.73 11.57
N ILE A 183 16.16 -10.71 11.74
CA ILE A 183 16.55 -12.08 12.10
C ILE A 183 17.39 -12.74 10.99
N ALA A 184 16.98 -12.61 9.75
CA ALA A 184 17.74 -13.13 8.61
C ALA A 184 19.13 -12.50 8.52
N GLY A 185 19.22 -11.18 8.69
CA GLY A 185 20.50 -10.46 8.67
C GLY A 185 21.45 -10.88 9.79
N ILE A 186 20.93 -11.02 11.04
CA ILE A 186 21.72 -11.51 12.16
C ILE A 186 22.23 -12.94 11.90
N ASN A 187 21.36 -13.82 11.42
CA ASN A 187 21.73 -15.21 11.17
C ASN A 187 22.74 -15.34 10.02
N ALA A 188 22.57 -14.56 8.96
CA ALA A 188 23.53 -14.50 7.86
C ALA A 188 24.93 -14.03 8.34
N ALA A 189 24.96 -12.97 9.16
CA ALA A 189 26.21 -12.46 9.73
C ALA A 189 26.87 -13.49 10.68
N ARG A 190 26.10 -14.16 11.51
CA ARG A 190 26.61 -15.23 12.40
C ARG A 190 27.18 -16.39 11.59
N LYS A 191 26.47 -16.82 10.55
CA LYS A 191 26.92 -17.91 9.67
C LYS A 191 28.22 -17.56 8.95
N SER A 192 28.36 -16.33 8.44
CA SER A 192 29.61 -15.87 7.80
C SER A 192 30.80 -15.87 8.76
N GLN A 193 30.56 -15.78 10.07
CA GLN A 193 31.56 -15.88 11.13
C GLN A 193 31.78 -17.31 11.65
N GLY A 194 31.14 -18.31 11.05
CA GLY A 194 31.20 -19.69 11.51
C GLY A 194 30.47 -19.96 12.86
N LYS A 195 29.54 -19.06 13.23
CA LYS A 195 28.73 -19.17 14.45
C LYS A 195 27.36 -19.75 14.09
N SER A 196 26.90 -20.74 14.82
CA SER A 196 25.55 -21.32 14.72
C SER A 196 24.55 -20.53 15.58
#